data_15f1002fe0facd745ed79b4775f7f4bc
#
_entry.id   15f1002fe0facd745ed79b4775f7f4bc
#
_cell.length_a   1.000
_cell.length_b   1.000
_cell.length_c   1.000
_cell.angle_alpha   90.00
_cell.angle_beta   90.00
_cell.angle_gamma   90.00
#
_symmetry.space_group_name_H-M   'P 1'
#
loop_
_entity.id
_entity.type
_entity.pdbx_description
1 polymer ?
#
loop_
_entity_poly.entity_id
_entity_poly.type
_entity_poly.pdbx_seq_one_letter_code
_entity_poly.pdbx_strand_id
1 'polypeptide(L)'
;MKTDVKRLAAEMAAIVLIAATIGIAWNHRLLLEVFQGQGVQAPPAAATATPSTPAAAATPLPLGLMQVKELFDTGEAVIIDARDRETFRKGHIKGAVSLPVGDSAGLIPPFAERTPKEKLLVVYCGGYDCHDSKLLGEKLLGAGFGQVFVYEGGFPEWRDAGHPVAKGGE
;
A
#
# COMPACT_ATOMS: atom_id res chain seq x y z
N MET A 1 9.42 57.86 19.71
CA MET A 1 9.79 56.75 18.80
C MET A 1 10.75 55.74 19.37
N LYS A 2 11.82 56.04 20.14
CA LYS A 2 12.72 54.99 20.71
C LYS A 2 12.13 54.17 21.88
N THR A 3 11.17 54.71 22.60
CA THR A 3 10.49 54.02 23.72
C THR A 3 9.49 52.95 23.24
N ASP A 4 8.82 53.22 22.12
CA ASP A 4 7.84 52.28 21.58
C ASP A 4 8.46 51.02 20.98
N VAL A 5 9.63 51.14 20.36
CA VAL A 5 10.38 50.02 19.80
C VAL A 5 10.90 49.10 20.91
N LYS A 6 11.37 49.66 22.04
CA LYS A 6 11.84 48.84 23.19
C LYS A 6 10.66 48.10 23.84
N ARG A 7 9.50 48.73 23.94
CA ARG A 7 8.32 48.11 24.49
C ARG A 7 7.80 46.98 23.59
N LEU A 8 7.74 47.23 22.30
CA LEU A 8 7.36 46.21 21.31
C LEU A 8 8.34 45.01 21.35
N ALA A 9 9.65 45.26 21.43
CA ALA A 9 10.65 44.21 21.55
C ALA A 9 10.48 43.37 22.82
N ALA A 10 10.14 44.02 23.95
CA ALA A 10 9.89 43.31 25.20
C ALA A 10 8.61 42.47 25.18
N GLU A 11 7.54 42.98 24.53
CA GLU A 11 6.30 42.22 24.33
C GLU A 11 6.51 40.99 23.43
N MET A 12 7.26 41.15 22.33
CA MET A 12 7.62 40.03 21.46
C MET A 12 8.47 38.98 22.17
N ALA A 13 9.44 39.38 22.99
CA ALA A 13 10.25 38.48 23.79
C ALA A 13 9.41 37.70 24.82
N ALA A 14 8.44 38.36 25.46
CA ALA A 14 7.52 37.73 26.40
C ALA A 14 6.66 36.64 25.69
N ILE A 15 6.13 36.92 24.52
CA ILE A 15 5.34 35.96 23.73
C ILE A 15 6.17 34.74 23.36
N VAL A 16 7.40 34.94 22.89
CA VAL A 16 8.31 33.84 22.52
C VAL A 16 8.64 32.96 23.75
N LEU A 17 8.89 33.58 24.91
CA LEU A 17 9.16 32.83 26.14
C LEU A 17 7.94 32.02 26.60
N ILE A 18 6.74 32.57 26.51
CA ILE A 18 5.51 31.85 26.87
C ILE A 18 5.28 30.70 25.89
N ALA A 19 5.42 30.91 24.61
CA ALA A 19 5.29 29.85 23.60
C ALA A 19 6.32 28.72 23.80
N ALA A 20 7.57 29.07 24.12
CA ALA A 20 8.62 28.09 24.41
C ALA A 20 8.32 27.27 25.67
N THR A 21 7.84 27.91 26.74
CA THR A 21 7.49 27.20 27.99
C THR A 21 6.30 26.25 27.79
N ILE A 22 5.29 26.67 27.05
CA ILE A 22 4.14 25.81 26.71
C ILE A 22 4.60 24.65 25.83
N GLY A 23 5.43 24.88 24.80
CA GLY A 23 5.95 23.86 23.92
C GLY A 23 6.78 22.80 24.66
N ILE A 24 7.63 23.23 25.60
CA ILE A 24 8.43 22.33 26.43
C ILE A 24 7.54 21.55 27.41
N ALA A 25 6.56 22.21 28.02
CA ALA A 25 5.64 21.56 28.95
C ALA A 25 4.76 20.50 28.27
N TRP A 26 4.37 20.71 27.01
CA TRP A 26 3.56 19.76 26.24
C TRP A 26 4.39 18.59 25.69
N ASN A 27 5.64 18.83 25.34
CA ASN A 27 6.56 17.84 24.76
C ASN A 27 7.60 17.29 25.77
N HIS A 28 7.44 17.52 27.07
CA HIS A 28 8.44 17.12 28.07
C HIS A 28 8.75 15.61 28.05
N ARG A 29 7.79 14.76 27.69
CA ARG A 29 8.00 13.30 27.56
C ARG A 29 8.99 12.97 26.45
N LEU A 30 8.86 13.58 25.28
CA LEU A 30 9.78 13.39 24.15
C LEU A 30 11.21 13.90 24.49
N LEU A 31 11.28 15.03 25.21
CA LEU A 31 12.58 15.57 25.65
C LEU A 31 13.27 14.66 26.68
N LEU A 32 12.51 14.04 27.57
CA LEU A 32 13.06 13.09 28.56
C LEU A 32 13.54 11.80 27.88
N GLU A 33 12.85 11.28 26.86
CA GLU A 33 13.26 10.10 26.10
C GLU A 33 14.59 10.36 25.34
N VAL A 34 14.75 11.53 24.76
CA VAL A 34 16.01 11.91 24.10
C VAL A 34 17.15 12.10 25.08
N PHE A 35 16.88 12.68 26.27
CA PHE A 35 17.90 12.93 27.29
C PHE A 35 18.31 11.67 28.07
N GLN A 36 17.42 10.68 28.18
CA GLN A 36 17.71 9.39 28.83
C GLN A 36 18.46 8.38 27.93
N GLY A 37 18.96 8.83 26.79
CA GLY A 37 19.83 8.01 25.93
C GLY A 37 19.14 6.86 25.23
N GLN A 38 17.79 6.83 25.17
CA GLN A 38 17.07 6.00 24.24
C GLN A 38 17.10 6.68 22.86
N GLY A 39 18.33 6.68 22.30
CA GLY A 39 18.60 7.20 20.99
C GLY A 39 17.60 6.61 19.99
N VAL A 40 17.10 7.49 19.10
CA VAL A 40 16.49 7.10 17.85
C VAL A 40 17.42 6.05 17.23
N GLN A 41 17.04 4.77 17.35
CA GLN A 41 17.73 3.71 16.65
C GLN A 41 17.55 4.02 15.17
N ALA A 42 18.63 4.43 14.53
CA ALA A 42 18.72 4.39 13.08
C ALA A 42 18.35 2.96 12.64
N PRO A 43 17.56 2.80 11.56
CA PRO A 43 17.23 1.46 11.08
C PRO A 43 18.54 0.70 10.83
N PRO A 44 18.73 -0.49 11.39
CA PRO A 44 19.93 -1.28 11.17
C PRO A 44 20.02 -1.59 9.68
N ALA A 45 21.19 -1.25 9.10
CA ALA A 45 21.54 -1.68 7.76
C ALA A 45 21.35 -3.19 7.64
N ALA A 46 20.75 -3.57 6.52
CA ALA A 46 20.44 -4.91 6.05
C ALA A 46 21.23 -6.04 6.75
N ALA A 47 20.59 -6.69 7.68
CA ALA A 47 20.96 -8.04 8.11
C ALA A 47 19.88 -8.99 7.57
N THR A 48 20.33 -9.94 6.79
CA THR A 48 19.63 -11.12 6.28
C THR A 48 18.55 -11.60 7.24
N ALA A 49 17.31 -11.25 6.99
CA ALA A 49 16.18 -11.78 7.73
C ALA A 49 15.78 -13.12 7.13
N THR A 50 16.12 -14.19 7.82
CA THR A 50 15.52 -15.50 7.65
C THR A 50 14.02 -15.37 7.97
N PRO A 51 13.10 -15.75 7.10
CA PRO A 51 11.69 -15.65 7.39
C PRO A 51 11.22 -16.89 8.13
N SER A 52 11.00 -16.76 9.43
CA SER A 52 10.22 -17.73 10.20
C SER A 52 9.38 -17.00 11.24
N THR A 53 8.19 -16.57 10.82
CA THR A 53 7.09 -16.24 11.72
C THR A 53 5.83 -16.87 11.14
N PRO A 54 5.03 -17.60 11.94
CA PRO A 54 3.80 -18.21 11.46
C PRO A 54 2.84 -17.12 10.98
N ALA A 55 2.26 -17.35 9.81
CA ALA A 55 1.33 -16.45 9.13
C ALA A 55 0.17 -16.05 10.05
N ALA A 56 0.29 -14.91 10.69
CA ALA A 56 -0.87 -14.10 11.00
C ALA A 56 -1.52 -13.82 9.64
N ALA A 57 -2.84 -13.98 9.52
CA ALA A 57 -3.58 -13.82 8.28
C ALA A 57 -3.24 -12.45 7.66
N ALA A 58 -2.28 -12.45 6.75
CA ALA A 58 -1.83 -11.24 6.10
C ALA A 58 -2.96 -10.82 5.16
N THR A 59 -3.54 -9.64 5.40
CA THR A 59 -4.55 -9.05 4.54
C THR A 59 -3.83 -8.25 3.47
N PRO A 60 -4.21 -8.39 2.19
CA PRO A 60 -3.59 -7.61 1.12
C PRO A 60 -3.88 -6.12 1.32
N LEU A 61 -2.88 -5.27 1.07
CA LEU A 61 -3.00 -3.83 1.23
C LEU A 61 -3.68 -3.19 0.00
N PRO A 62 -4.55 -2.18 0.19
CA PRO A 62 -5.19 -1.51 -0.92
C PRO A 62 -4.23 -0.57 -1.67
N LEU A 63 -4.41 -0.46 -2.99
CA LEU A 63 -3.77 0.52 -3.87
C LEU A 63 -4.83 1.35 -4.59
N GLY A 64 -4.55 2.63 -4.76
CA GLY A 64 -5.37 3.53 -5.58
C GLY A 64 -4.98 3.49 -7.05
N LEU A 65 -5.86 4.06 -7.91
CA LEU A 65 -5.71 4.07 -9.37
C LEU A 65 -4.32 4.53 -9.85
N MET A 66 -3.79 5.62 -9.29
CA MET A 66 -2.51 6.18 -9.73
C MET A 66 -1.33 5.25 -9.44
N GLN A 67 -1.33 4.58 -8.29
CA GLN A 67 -0.31 3.60 -7.92
C GLN A 67 -0.36 2.37 -8.83
N VAL A 68 -1.57 1.87 -9.11
CA VAL A 68 -1.75 0.73 -10.02
C VAL A 68 -1.33 1.10 -11.44
N LYS A 69 -1.62 2.34 -11.88
CA LYS A 69 -1.20 2.82 -13.20
C LYS A 69 0.33 2.88 -13.32
N GLU A 70 1.01 3.36 -12.31
CA GLU A 70 2.48 3.39 -12.28
C GLU A 70 3.07 1.98 -12.38
N LEU A 71 2.58 1.04 -11.57
CA LEU A 71 3.01 -0.36 -11.60
C LEU A 71 2.70 -1.05 -12.94
N PHE A 72 1.60 -0.69 -13.58
CA PHE A 72 1.22 -1.16 -14.91
C PHE A 72 2.20 -0.64 -15.97
N ASP A 73 2.54 0.65 -15.95
CA ASP A 73 3.41 1.28 -16.93
C ASP A 73 4.86 0.80 -16.82
N THR A 74 5.35 0.56 -15.62
CA THR A 74 6.70 0.04 -15.38
C THR A 74 6.81 -1.48 -15.62
N GLY A 75 5.68 -2.19 -15.61
CA GLY A 75 5.67 -3.66 -15.73
C GLY A 75 6.21 -4.39 -14.49
N GLU A 76 6.31 -3.69 -13.37
CA GLU A 76 6.83 -4.26 -12.12
C GLU A 76 5.87 -5.24 -11.48
N ALA A 77 4.55 -5.04 -11.65
CA ALA A 77 3.52 -5.88 -11.09
C ALA A 77 2.92 -6.87 -12.11
N VAL A 78 2.48 -8.01 -11.63
CA VAL A 78 1.51 -8.86 -12.33
C VAL A 78 0.13 -8.42 -11.93
N ILE A 79 -0.67 -7.98 -12.91
CA ILE A 79 -2.06 -7.59 -12.71
C ILE A 79 -2.95 -8.84 -12.82
N ILE A 80 -3.82 -9.07 -11.84
CA ILE A 80 -4.63 -10.28 -11.73
C ILE A 80 -6.12 -9.91 -11.64
N ASP A 81 -6.92 -10.51 -12.50
CA ASP A 81 -8.38 -10.36 -12.51
C ASP A 81 -9.03 -11.50 -11.72
N ALA A 82 -9.71 -11.18 -10.62
CA ALA A 82 -10.38 -12.14 -9.75
C ALA A 82 -11.81 -12.49 -10.21
N ARG A 83 -12.34 -11.78 -11.23
CA ARG A 83 -13.69 -12.00 -11.77
C ARG A 83 -13.78 -13.32 -12.53
N ASP A 84 -14.99 -13.76 -12.81
CA ASP A 84 -15.24 -14.93 -13.64
C ASP A 84 -14.68 -14.76 -15.08
N ARG A 85 -14.43 -15.89 -15.75
CA ARG A 85 -13.79 -15.91 -17.07
C ARG A 85 -14.65 -15.25 -18.16
N GLU A 86 -15.97 -15.30 -18.05
CA GLU A 86 -16.86 -14.67 -19.02
C GLU A 86 -16.77 -13.15 -18.94
N THR A 87 -16.78 -12.61 -17.71
CA THR A 87 -16.59 -11.19 -17.44
C THR A 87 -15.21 -10.71 -17.89
N PHE A 88 -14.16 -11.49 -17.65
CA PHE A 88 -12.81 -11.22 -18.14
C PHE A 88 -12.77 -11.10 -19.67
N ARG A 89 -13.36 -12.03 -20.40
CA ARG A 89 -13.40 -12.01 -21.88
C ARG A 89 -14.13 -10.80 -22.46
N LYS A 90 -15.15 -10.31 -21.76
CA LYS A 90 -15.91 -9.09 -22.15
C LYS A 90 -15.04 -7.83 -22.08
N GLY A 91 -14.09 -7.81 -21.15
CA GLY A 91 -13.14 -6.71 -20.97
C GLY A 91 -12.34 -6.82 -19.67
N HIS A 92 -11.04 -6.60 -19.76
CA HIS A 92 -10.10 -6.66 -18.64
C HIS A 92 -8.97 -5.62 -18.79
N ILE A 93 -8.20 -5.37 -17.75
CA ILE A 93 -6.98 -4.55 -17.81
C ILE A 93 -5.99 -5.25 -18.75
N LYS A 94 -5.47 -4.52 -19.73
CA LYS A 94 -4.56 -5.08 -20.73
C LYS A 94 -3.37 -5.80 -20.07
N GLY A 95 -3.16 -7.08 -20.47
CA GLY A 95 -2.08 -7.91 -19.91
C GLY A 95 -2.39 -8.54 -18.55
N ALA A 96 -3.60 -8.37 -18.01
CA ALA A 96 -4.00 -9.03 -16.78
C ALA A 96 -4.12 -10.55 -16.96
N VAL A 97 -3.77 -11.27 -15.91
CA VAL A 97 -3.94 -12.73 -15.80
C VAL A 97 -5.32 -13.02 -15.22
N SER A 98 -6.11 -13.87 -15.90
CA SER A 98 -7.39 -14.34 -15.37
C SER A 98 -7.18 -15.41 -14.30
N LEU A 99 -7.58 -15.11 -13.07
CA LEU A 99 -7.51 -16.03 -11.93
C LEU A 99 -8.80 -15.92 -11.10
N PRO A 100 -9.93 -16.46 -11.61
CA PRO A 100 -11.21 -16.38 -10.93
C PRO A 100 -11.14 -16.91 -9.50
N VAL A 101 -11.70 -16.16 -8.55
CA VAL A 101 -11.65 -16.55 -7.13
C VAL A 101 -12.35 -17.88 -6.89
N GLY A 102 -13.39 -18.20 -7.66
CA GLY A 102 -14.13 -19.48 -7.59
C GLY A 102 -13.26 -20.69 -8.00
N ASP A 103 -12.35 -20.51 -8.95
CA ASP A 103 -11.47 -21.56 -9.48
C ASP A 103 -10.07 -21.54 -8.83
N SER A 104 -9.85 -20.64 -7.86
CA SER A 104 -8.52 -20.33 -7.30
C SER A 104 -7.77 -21.53 -6.76
N ALA A 105 -8.45 -22.52 -6.19
CA ALA A 105 -7.83 -23.73 -5.66
C ALA A 105 -7.07 -24.53 -6.73
N GLY A 106 -7.60 -24.57 -7.95
CA GLY A 106 -6.96 -25.25 -9.10
C GLY A 106 -5.98 -24.36 -9.87
N LEU A 107 -6.13 -23.04 -9.80
CA LEU A 107 -5.34 -22.10 -10.61
C LEU A 107 -4.12 -21.53 -9.87
N ILE A 108 -4.18 -21.39 -8.56
CA ILE A 108 -3.06 -20.86 -7.77
C ILE A 108 -1.80 -21.76 -7.85
N PRO A 109 -1.87 -23.11 -7.72
CA PRO A 109 -0.68 -23.94 -7.80
C PRO A 109 0.12 -23.74 -9.10
N PRO A 110 -0.46 -23.92 -10.31
CA PRO A 110 0.28 -23.73 -11.55
C PRO A 110 0.70 -22.27 -11.79
N PHE A 111 -0.02 -21.29 -11.25
CA PHE A 111 0.40 -19.89 -11.26
C PHE A 111 1.66 -19.69 -10.39
N ALA A 112 1.68 -20.29 -9.20
CA ALA A 112 2.77 -20.17 -8.26
C ALA A 112 4.08 -20.88 -8.73
N GLU A 113 3.97 -21.91 -9.58
CA GLU A 113 5.12 -22.55 -10.20
C GLU A 113 5.83 -21.67 -11.23
N ARG A 114 5.08 -20.77 -11.87
CA ARG A 114 5.57 -19.90 -12.96
C ARG A 114 5.88 -18.47 -12.52
N THR A 115 5.46 -18.10 -11.30
CA THR A 115 5.59 -16.73 -10.80
C THR A 115 6.44 -16.71 -9.54
N PRO A 116 7.56 -15.97 -9.51
CA PRO A 116 8.38 -15.81 -8.31
C PRO A 116 7.57 -15.29 -7.13
N LYS A 117 7.84 -15.79 -5.93
CA LYS A 117 7.11 -15.43 -4.71
C LYS A 117 7.32 -13.98 -4.28
N GLU A 118 8.40 -13.38 -4.71
CA GLU A 118 8.79 -11.99 -4.47
C GLU A 118 8.13 -11.02 -5.46
N LYS A 119 7.49 -11.56 -6.52
CA LYS A 119 6.84 -10.72 -7.54
C LYS A 119 5.67 -9.97 -6.93
N LEU A 120 5.58 -8.68 -7.24
CA LEU A 120 4.47 -7.82 -6.83
C LEU A 120 3.21 -8.22 -7.62
N LEU A 121 2.13 -8.51 -6.88
CA LEU A 121 0.83 -8.88 -7.44
C LEU A 121 -0.19 -7.80 -7.11
N VAL A 122 -0.94 -7.35 -8.10
CA VAL A 122 -2.08 -6.45 -7.93
C VAL A 122 -3.34 -7.17 -8.37
N VAL A 123 -4.22 -7.45 -7.44
CA VAL A 123 -5.47 -8.17 -7.68
C VAL A 123 -6.62 -7.17 -7.77
N TYR A 124 -7.45 -7.27 -8.81
CA TYR A 124 -8.64 -6.44 -8.94
C TYR A 124 -9.89 -7.28 -9.24
N CYS A 125 -11.07 -6.66 -9.11
CA CYS A 125 -12.35 -7.26 -9.49
C CYS A 125 -13.34 -6.21 -10.06
N GLY A 126 -14.62 -6.32 -9.72
CA GLY A 126 -15.70 -5.49 -10.25
C GLY A 126 -15.83 -4.08 -9.68
N GLY A 127 -14.99 -3.67 -8.75
CA GLY A 127 -15.05 -2.36 -8.10
C GLY A 127 -15.17 -2.46 -6.57
N TYR A 128 -15.46 -1.33 -5.93
CA TYR A 128 -15.44 -1.17 -4.46
C TYR A 128 -16.36 -2.14 -3.69
N ASP A 129 -17.50 -2.52 -4.26
CA ASP A 129 -18.45 -3.45 -3.63
C ASP A 129 -18.10 -4.92 -3.85
N CYS A 130 -17.00 -5.21 -4.57
CA CYS A 130 -16.58 -6.57 -4.90
C CYS A 130 -15.51 -7.06 -3.93
N HIS A 131 -15.76 -8.17 -3.26
CA HIS A 131 -14.85 -8.77 -2.29
C HIS A 131 -13.90 -9.82 -2.87
N ASP A 132 -14.08 -10.21 -4.14
CA ASP A 132 -13.33 -11.30 -4.77
C ASP A 132 -11.84 -11.03 -4.85
N SER A 133 -11.44 -9.78 -5.13
CA SER A 133 -10.03 -9.39 -5.18
C SER A 133 -9.34 -9.52 -3.83
N LYS A 134 -10.02 -9.17 -2.75
CA LYS A 134 -9.51 -9.32 -1.39
C LYS A 134 -9.37 -10.79 -0.99
N LEU A 135 -10.42 -11.58 -1.26
CA LEU A 135 -10.42 -13.01 -0.98
C LEU A 135 -9.33 -13.76 -1.78
N LEU A 136 -9.17 -13.41 -3.07
CA LEU A 136 -8.09 -13.97 -3.88
C LEU A 136 -6.72 -13.53 -3.38
N GLY A 137 -6.56 -12.27 -2.98
CA GLY A 137 -5.33 -11.74 -2.41
C GLY A 137 -4.90 -12.48 -1.14
N GLU A 138 -5.84 -12.76 -0.23
CA GLU A 138 -5.60 -13.56 0.97
C GLU A 138 -5.14 -14.98 0.63
N LYS A 139 -5.75 -15.61 -0.39
CA LYS A 139 -5.32 -16.94 -0.86
C LYS A 139 -3.92 -16.93 -1.48
N LEU A 140 -3.55 -15.88 -2.20
CA LEU A 140 -2.21 -15.71 -2.78
C LEU A 140 -1.16 -15.49 -1.69
N LEU A 141 -1.46 -14.68 -0.66
CA LEU A 141 -0.62 -14.55 0.53
C LEU A 141 -0.43 -15.89 1.21
N GLY A 142 -1.51 -16.66 1.41
CA GLY A 142 -1.46 -18.02 1.95
C GLY A 142 -0.66 -19.02 1.09
N ALA A 143 -0.58 -18.77 -0.22
CA ALA A 143 0.26 -19.54 -1.14
C ALA A 143 1.74 -19.11 -1.13
N GLY A 144 2.13 -18.16 -0.27
CA GLY A 144 3.50 -17.72 -0.03
C GLY A 144 3.98 -16.56 -0.89
N PHE A 145 3.10 -15.84 -1.58
CA PHE A 145 3.48 -14.58 -2.23
C PHE A 145 3.64 -13.50 -1.18
N GLY A 146 4.78 -12.77 -1.21
CA GLY A 146 5.11 -11.78 -0.18
C GLY A 146 4.53 -10.38 -0.42
N GLN A 147 4.18 -10.05 -1.66
CA GLN A 147 3.77 -8.70 -2.07
C GLN A 147 2.46 -8.76 -2.85
N VAL A 148 1.33 -8.82 -2.14
CA VAL A 148 -0.01 -8.88 -2.72
C VAL A 148 -0.80 -7.66 -2.31
N PHE A 149 -1.29 -6.92 -3.30
CA PHE A 149 -2.08 -5.71 -3.16
C PHE A 149 -3.45 -5.88 -3.83
N VAL A 150 -4.41 -5.06 -3.40
CA VAL A 150 -5.76 -5.04 -3.98
C VAL A 150 -6.05 -3.67 -4.58
N TYR A 151 -6.51 -3.66 -5.82
CA TYR A 151 -7.04 -2.48 -6.47
C TYR A 151 -8.57 -2.45 -6.31
N GLU A 152 -9.03 -1.67 -5.33
CA GLU A 152 -10.46 -1.64 -4.95
C GLU A 152 -11.35 -0.98 -6.00
N GLY A 153 -10.86 0.04 -6.73
CA GLY A 153 -11.60 0.65 -7.84
C GLY A 153 -11.90 -0.30 -8.99
N GLY A 154 -11.07 -1.32 -9.15
CA GLY A 154 -11.28 -2.43 -10.06
C GLY A 154 -11.35 -2.03 -11.54
N PHE A 155 -11.91 -2.92 -12.35
CA PHE A 155 -12.01 -2.72 -13.80
C PHE A 155 -12.84 -1.48 -14.20
N PRO A 156 -13.97 -1.15 -13.55
CA PRO A 156 -14.75 0.02 -13.93
C PRO A 156 -13.96 1.33 -13.80
N GLU A 157 -13.30 1.56 -12.68
CA GLU A 157 -12.51 2.78 -12.46
C GLU A 157 -11.35 2.89 -13.47
N TRP A 158 -10.66 1.77 -13.73
CA TRP A 158 -9.59 1.71 -14.72
C TRP A 158 -10.06 2.09 -16.14
N ARG A 159 -11.16 1.49 -16.57
CA ARG A 159 -11.77 1.75 -17.88
C ARG A 159 -12.26 3.19 -18.00
N ASP A 160 -12.94 3.70 -16.99
CA ASP A 160 -13.57 5.03 -17.01
C ASP A 160 -12.51 6.14 -16.93
N ALA A 161 -11.34 5.85 -16.38
CA ALA A 161 -10.15 6.69 -16.45
C ALA A 161 -9.44 6.64 -17.84
N GLY A 162 -9.94 5.85 -18.80
CA GLY A 162 -9.40 5.77 -20.15
C GLY A 162 -8.10 4.97 -20.27
N HIS A 163 -7.79 4.12 -19.29
CA HIS A 163 -6.56 3.32 -19.29
C HIS A 163 -6.65 2.07 -20.19
N PRO A 164 -5.51 1.46 -20.57
CA PRO A 164 -5.48 0.36 -21.53
C PRO A 164 -6.31 -0.85 -21.10
N VAL A 165 -7.23 -1.28 -21.96
CA VAL A 165 -8.08 -2.45 -21.76
C VAL A 165 -7.91 -3.44 -22.92
N ALA A 166 -8.24 -4.70 -22.68
CA ALA A 166 -8.27 -5.76 -23.70
C ALA A 166 -9.59 -6.55 -23.59
N LYS A 167 -9.86 -7.34 -24.62
CA LYS A 167 -11.01 -8.27 -24.70
C LYS A 167 -10.53 -9.63 -25.20
N GLY A 168 -11.30 -10.68 -24.92
CA GLY A 168 -10.90 -12.04 -25.25
C GLY A 168 -9.83 -12.57 -24.32
N GLY A 169 -9.10 -13.61 -24.74
CA GLY A 169 -8.07 -14.27 -23.95
C GLY A 169 -8.62 -15.34 -22.97
N GLU A 170 -7.71 -16.14 -22.43
CA GLU A 170 -7.95 -17.11 -21.35
C GLU A 170 -7.28 -16.67 -20.06
#